data_63af495e6fb5fa616c07a363b99dcdde
#
_entry.id   63af495e6fb5fa616c07a363b99dcdde
#
_cell.length_a   1.000
_cell.length_b   1.000
_cell.length_c   1.000
_cell.angle_alpha   90.00
_cell.angle_beta   90.00
_cell.angle_gamma   90.00
#
_symmetry.space_group_name_H-M   'P 1'
#
loop_
_entity.id
_entity.type
_entity.pdbx_description
1 polymer ?
#
loop_
_entity_poly.entity_id
_entity_poly.type
_entity_poly.pdbx_seq_one_letter_code
_entity_poly.pdbx_strand_id
1 'polypeptide(L)' 'MVNTMPVVHIYVWEGISSEARKRIIEGVTHTFTQLGIPAEAVEVLIHELPKENWGVGGEQASQKFKHVKPP' A
#
# COMPACT_ATOMS: atom_id res chain seq x y z
N MET A 1 -8.14 -13.13 -25.45
CA MET A 1 -8.23 -12.87 -24.02
C MET A 1 -7.50 -11.60 -23.66
N VAL A 2 -8.13 -10.82 -22.86
CA VAL A 2 -7.50 -9.59 -22.41
C VAL A 2 -6.62 -9.89 -21.22
N ASN A 3 -5.35 -9.57 -21.33
CA ASN A 3 -4.43 -9.73 -20.23
C ASN A 3 -4.20 -8.38 -19.59
N THR A 4 -5.17 -8.01 -18.78
CA THR A 4 -5.01 -6.83 -17.98
C THR A 4 -4.31 -7.27 -16.70
N MET A 5 -3.12 -6.78 -16.53
CA MET A 5 -2.32 -7.12 -15.36
C MET A 5 -2.11 -5.86 -14.54
N PRO A 6 -3.12 -5.41 -13.79
CA PRO A 6 -2.90 -4.20 -13.02
C PRO A 6 -1.83 -4.43 -11.96
N VAL A 7 -0.90 -3.51 -11.89
CA VAL A 7 0.13 -3.50 -10.85
C VAL A 7 -0.12 -2.25 -10.02
N VAL A 8 -0.36 -2.47 -8.72
CA VAL A 8 -0.68 -1.38 -7.81
C VAL A 8 0.48 -1.20 -6.84
N HIS A 9 1.02 -0.01 -6.77
CA HIS A 9 2.10 0.32 -5.84
C HIS A 9 1.53 1.18 -4.74
N ILE A 10 1.75 0.75 -3.51
CA ILE A 10 1.27 1.46 -2.32
C ILE A 10 2.47 1.83 -1.49
N TYR A 11 2.57 3.09 -1.12
CA TYR A 11 3.66 3.57 -0.27
C TYR A 11 3.10 3.88 1.10
N VAL A 12 3.68 3.28 2.11
CA VAL A 12 3.25 3.48 3.50
C VAL A 12 4.49 3.67 4.37
N TRP A 13 4.28 4.16 5.57
CA TRP A 13 5.35 4.19 6.56
C TRP A 13 5.62 2.79 7.05
N GLU A 14 6.89 2.48 7.31
CA GLU A 14 7.24 1.17 7.82
C GLU A 14 6.65 0.97 9.22
N GLY A 15 6.49 -0.28 9.58
CA GLY A 15 5.93 -0.65 10.87
C GLY A 15 4.49 -1.11 10.84
N ILE A 16 3.88 -1.20 9.64
CA ILE A 16 2.53 -1.76 9.59
C ILE A 16 2.61 -3.26 9.93
N SER A 17 1.53 -3.77 10.47
CA SER A 17 1.49 -5.18 10.87
C SER A 17 1.33 -6.09 9.66
N SER A 18 1.68 -7.35 9.85
CA SER A 18 1.49 -8.35 8.80
C SER A 18 0.01 -8.48 8.46
N GLU A 19 -0.85 -8.36 9.45
CA GLU A 19 -2.30 -8.42 9.24
C GLU A 19 -2.76 -7.24 8.37
N ALA A 20 -2.24 -6.04 8.64
CA ALA A 20 -2.61 -4.87 7.85
C ALA A 20 -2.18 -5.03 6.40
N ARG A 21 -0.95 -5.54 6.16
CA ARG A 21 -0.49 -5.79 4.79
C ARG A 21 -1.40 -6.76 4.07
N LYS A 22 -1.77 -7.84 4.75
CA LYS A 22 -2.64 -8.84 4.15
C LYS A 22 -3.99 -8.25 3.76
N ARG A 23 -4.57 -7.45 4.64
CA ARG A 23 -5.88 -6.87 4.38
C ARG A 23 -5.83 -5.84 3.26
N ILE A 24 -4.74 -5.09 3.16
CA ILE A 24 -4.59 -4.14 2.06
C ILE A 24 -4.51 -4.88 0.73
N ILE A 25 -3.70 -5.92 0.68
CA ILE A 25 -3.54 -6.71 -0.55
C ILE A 25 -4.88 -7.34 -0.95
N GLU A 26 -5.58 -7.91 0.02
CA GLU A 26 -6.88 -8.54 -0.27
C GLU A 26 -7.90 -7.51 -0.72
N GLY A 27 -7.96 -6.37 -0.07
CA GLY A 27 -8.94 -5.34 -0.39
C GLY A 27 -8.71 -4.72 -1.76
N VAL A 28 -7.46 -4.42 -2.09
CA VAL A 28 -7.15 -3.86 -3.40
C VAL A 28 -7.46 -4.88 -4.49
N THR A 29 -7.07 -6.13 -4.28
CA THR A 29 -7.35 -7.20 -5.23
C THR A 29 -8.86 -7.34 -5.44
N HIS A 30 -9.62 -7.31 -4.36
CA HIS A 30 -11.08 -7.44 -4.42
C HIS A 30 -11.72 -6.36 -5.29
N THR A 31 -11.23 -5.13 -5.17
CA THR A 31 -11.74 -4.04 -5.98
C THR A 31 -11.62 -4.36 -7.47
N PHE A 32 -10.49 -4.92 -7.87
CA PHE A 32 -10.28 -5.27 -9.28
C PHE A 32 -11.08 -6.49 -9.71
N THR A 33 -11.28 -7.47 -8.81
CA THR A 33 -12.08 -8.63 -9.17
C THR A 33 -13.54 -8.23 -9.38
N GLN A 34 -14.01 -7.22 -8.68
CA GLN A 34 -15.36 -6.70 -8.91
C GLN A 34 -15.51 -6.09 -10.30
N LEU A 35 -14.41 -5.71 -10.92
CA LEU A 35 -14.42 -5.17 -12.27
C LEU A 35 -14.26 -6.27 -13.33
N GLY A 36 -14.25 -7.53 -12.92
CA GLY A 36 -14.13 -8.66 -13.82
C GLY A 36 -12.71 -9.11 -14.09
N ILE A 37 -11.73 -8.58 -13.38
CA ILE A 37 -10.33 -8.97 -13.55
C ILE A 37 -10.04 -10.15 -12.63
N PRO A 38 -9.45 -11.24 -13.17
CA PRO A 38 -9.13 -12.38 -12.30
C PRO A 38 -8.12 -11.99 -11.22
N ALA A 39 -8.29 -12.56 -10.05
CA ALA A 39 -7.41 -12.24 -8.92
C ALA A 39 -5.94 -12.50 -9.26
N GLU A 40 -5.66 -13.56 -10.00
CA GLU A 40 -4.30 -13.91 -10.37
C GLU A 40 -3.61 -12.88 -11.26
N ALA A 41 -4.38 -12.01 -11.89
CA ALA A 41 -3.83 -10.96 -12.75
C ALA A 41 -3.48 -9.69 -11.98
N VAL A 42 -3.91 -9.57 -10.73
CA VAL A 42 -3.71 -8.37 -9.94
C VAL A 42 -2.46 -8.50 -9.09
N GLU A 43 -1.54 -7.55 -9.23
CA GLU A 43 -0.34 -7.51 -8.40
C GLU A 43 -0.37 -6.27 -7.53
N VAL A 44 -0.10 -6.46 -6.25
CA VAL A 44 -0.09 -5.37 -5.28
C VAL A 44 1.24 -5.37 -4.57
N LEU A 45 1.93 -4.24 -4.63
CA LEU A 45 3.23 -4.08 -3.98
C LEU A 45 3.12 -3.01 -2.91
N ILE A 46 3.55 -3.34 -1.71
CA ILE A 46 3.54 -2.41 -0.59
C ILE A 46 4.98 -2.01 -0.32
N HIS A 47 5.25 -0.72 -0.43
CA HIS A 47 6.57 -0.17 -0.19
C HIS A 47 6.57 0.51 1.17
N GLU A 48 7.32 -0.05 2.10
CA GLU A 48 7.40 0.52 3.45
C GLU A 48 8.63 1.38 3.53
N LEU A 49 8.42 2.63 3.90
CA LEU A 49 9.49 3.61 3.97
C LEU A 49 9.57 4.18 5.38
N PRO A 50 10.79 4.43 5.87
CA PRO A 50 10.91 5.08 7.17
C PRO A 50 10.41 6.52 7.09
N LYS A 51 9.85 6.99 8.19
CA LYS A 51 9.31 8.36 8.24
C LYS A 51 10.39 9.41 7.97
N GLU A 52 11.64 9.09 8.25
CA GLU A 52 12.74 10.01 7.97
C GLU A 52 12.89 10.30 6.48
N ASN A 53 12.46 9.36 5.64
CA ASN A 53 12.58 9.50 4.19
C ASN A 53 11.32 10.03 3.56
N TRP A 54 10.37 10.49 4.35
CA TRP A 54 9.06 10.90 3.88
C TRP A 54 8.85 12.37 4.20
N GLY A 55 8.61 13.16 3.19
CA GLY A 55 8.41 14.60 3.39
C GLY A 55 6.99 15.02 3.08
N VAL A 56 6.45 15.88 3.93
CA VAL A 56 5.14 16.49 3.73
C VAL A 56 5.28 17.97 4.02
N GLY A 57 5.04 18.79 3.02
CA GLY A 57 5.12 20.23 3.20
C GLY A 57 6.50 20.72 3.57
N GLY A 58 7.53 20.00 3.16
CA GLY A 58 8.91 20.37 3.48
C GLY A 58 9.40 19.86 4.81
N GLU A 59 8.58 19.16 5.57
CA GLU A 59 8.98 18.60 6.86
C GLU A 59 9.09 17.09 6.77
N GLN A 60 10.00 16.51 7.54
CA GLN A 60 10.08 15.05 7.64
C GLN A 60 8.88 14.53 8.42
N ALA A 61 8.30 13.44 7.94
CA ALA A 61 7.16 12.82 8.62
C ALA A 61 7.54 12.34 10.03
N SER A 62 8.81 11.98 10.23
CA SER A 62 9.28 11.56 11.54
C SER A 62 9.14 12.67 12.59
N GLN A 63 9.17 13.93 12.16
CA GLN A 63 8.97 15.06 13.06
C GLN A 63 7.52 15.51 13.08
N LYS A 64 6.93 15.65 11.90
CA LYS A 64 5.57 16.17 11.77
C LYS A 64 4.53 15.21 12.36
N PHE A 65 4.73 13.91 12.18
CA PHE A 65 3.78 12.88 12.60
C PHE A 65 4.41 11.89 13.56
N LYS A 66 5.25 12.39 14.46
CA LYS A 66 6.03 11.50 15.34
C LYS A 66 5.16 10.66 16.26
N HIS A 67 3.92 11.08 16.53
CA HIS A 67 3.02 10.34 17.40
C HIS A 67 2.04 9.44 16.64
N VAL A 68 2.09 9.47 15.31
CA VAL A 68 1.20 8.67 14.49
C VAL A 68 1.87 7.32 14.23
N LYS A 69 1.17 6.26 14.54
CA LYS A 69 1.69 4.91 14.35
C LYS A 69 0.86 4.20 13.28
N PRO A 70 1.53 3.46 12.39
CA PRO A 70 0.80 2.69 11.39
C PRO A 70 0.05 1.52 12.02
N PRO A 71 -1.03 1.08 11.40
CA PRO A 71 -1.74 -0.10 11.87
C PRO A 71 -0.95 -1.36 11.60
#